data_085edb0fb29cfdeeb397bb1a7c877f67
#
_entry.id   085edb0fb29cfdeeb397bb1a7c877f67
#
_cell.length_a   1.000
_cell.length_b   1.000
_cell.length_c   1.000
_cell.angle_alpha   90.00
_cell.angle_beta   90.00
_cell.angle_gamma   90.00
#
_symmetry.space_group_name_H-M   'P 1'
#
loop_
_entity.id
_entity.type
_entity.pdbx_description
1 polymer ?
#
loop_
_entity_poly.entity_id
_entity_poly.type
_entity_poly.pdbx_seq_one_letter_code
_entity_poly.pdbx_strand_id
1 'polypeptide(L)'
;MGILKEPVQRSEWYTPAYLVAAVEEVLGRIDLDPASCEEAQRTIAARVYFNKEQNGLKFQWRGRVFLNPPYAKKQAGMFVRKLIEDWEAGHIDQAVLLINNGTETAWFQKLWPYSICFVSGRICFESPIRKSYSPAVGSVFVYFGRNTKKFGEVFSRFGPVFERVGDGLRKLRPMVKPES
;
A
#
# COMPACT_ATOMS: atom_id res chain seq x y z
N MET A 1 42.23 0.39 -1.45
CA MET A 1 41.28 1.45 -1.15
C MET A 1 39.91 0.78 -1.11
N GLY A 2 39.49 0.35 0.09
CA GLY A 2 38.24 -0.42 0.24
C GLY A 2 37.06 0.50 0.13
N ILE A 3 36.13 0.20 -0.78
CA ILE A 3 34.81 0.82 -0.85
C ILE A 3 34.08 0.36 0.41
N LEU A 4 33.91 1.26 1.37
CA LEU A 4 33.05 1.05 2.52
C LEU A 4 31.62 0.88 1.97
N LYS A 5 31.13 -0.36 1.89
CA LYS A 5 29.72 -0.62 1.65
C LYS A 5 28.95 -0.04 2.84
N GLU A 6 28.14 0.97 2.57
CA GLU A 6 27.15 1.48 3.53
C GLU A 6 26.43 0.28 4.18
N PRO A 7 26.18 0.31 5.50
CA PRO A 7 25.45 -0.76 6.15
C PRO A 7 24.04 -0.81 5.57
N VAL A 8 23.73 -1.87 4.81
CA VAL A 8 22.40 -2.12 4.26
C VAL A 8 21.41 -2.06 5.41
N GLN A 9 20.51 -1.08 5.37
CA GLN A 9 19.54 -0.83 6.43
C GLN A 9 18.65 -2.06 6.63
N ARG A 10 18.63 -2.61 7.85
CA ARG A 10 17.91 -3.84 8.25
C ARG A 10 16.38 -3.77 8.16
N SER A 11 15.82 -2.74 7.55
CA SER A 11 14.38 -2.42 7.56
C SER A 11 13.76 -2.16 6.18
N GLU A 12 14.45 -2.50 5.09
CA GLU A 12 13.89 -2.36 3.73
C GLU A 12 13.16 -3.65 3.35
N TRP A 13 11.84 -3.52 3.16
CA TRP A 13 10.93 -4.60 2.85
C TRP A 13 10.24 -4.30 1.53
N TYR A 14 10.46 -5.15 0.54
CA TYR A 14 9.91 -4.97 -0.79
C TYR A 14 8.60 -5.75 -0.95
N THR A 15 7.63 -5.11 -1.54
CA THR A 15 6.33 -5.71 -1.84
C THR A 15 6.52 -6.81 -2.88
N PRO A 16 6.06 -8.05 -2.63
CA PRO A 16 6.16 -9.14 -3.59
C PRO A 16 5.46 -8.84 -4.90
N ALA A 17 6.01 -9.35 -6.01
CA ALA A 17 5.51 -9.08 -7.36
C ALA A 17 4.03 -9.41 -7.57
N TYR A 18 3.52 -10.50 -6.96
CA TYR A 18 2.11 -10.87 -7.08
C TYR A 18 1.14 -9.87 -6.43
N LEU A 19 1.60 -9.15 -5.41
CA LEU A 19 0.81 -8.07 -4.77
C LEU A 19 0.88 -6.79 -5.60
N VAL A 20 2.06 -6.47 -6.18
CA VAL A 20 2.20 -5.34 -7.10
C VAL A 20 1.32 -5.55 -8.32
N ALA A 21 1.28 -6.75 -8.89
CA ALA A 21 0.39 -7.08 -10.00
C ALA A 21 -1.10 -6.85 -9.66
N ALA A 22 -1.52 -7.19 -8.43
CA ALA A 22 -2.88 -6.91 -7.96
C ALA A 22 -3.15 -5.41 -7.82
N VAL A 23 -2.17 -4.63 -7.34
CA VAL A 23 -2.26 -3.17 -7.28
C VAL A 23 -2.42 -2.59 -8.69
N GLU A 24 -1.61 -3.04 -9.64
CA GLU A 24 -1.71 -2.61 -11.05
C GLU A 24 -3.03 -3.02 -11.69
N GLU A 25 -3.55 -4.20 -11.37
CA GLU A 25 -4.87 -4.65 -11.85
C GLU A 25 -5.99 -3.68 -11.43
N VAL A 26 -5.89 -3.09 -10.23
CA VAL A 26 -6.88 -2.10 -9.73
C VAL A 26 -6.60 -0.71 -10.30
N LEU A 27 -5.35 -0.24 -10.24
CA LEU A 27 -4.97 1.11 -10.65
C LEU A 27 -4.83 1.25 -12.17
N GLY A 28 -4.57 0.16 -12.90
CA GLY A 28 -4.23 0.15 -14.32
C GLY A 28 -2.75 0.49 -14.60
N ARG A 29 -2.11 1.24 -13.73
CA ARG A 29 -0.67 1.57 -13.70
C ARG A 29 -0.35 2.26 -12.38
N ILE A 30 0.92 2.35 -12.05
CA ILE A 30 1.42 3.14 -10.90
C ILE A 30 2.11 4.40 -11.43
N ASP A 31 1.54 5.58 -11.17
CA ASP A 31 2.13 6.84 -11.57
C ASP A 31 3.15 7.32 -10.53
N LEU A 32 2.91 7.05 -9.23
CA LEU A 32 3.77 7.48 -8.14
C LEU A 32 3.89 6.42 -7.04
N ASP A 33 5.13 6.17 -6.60
CA ASP A 33 5.49 5.52 -5.34
C ASP A 33 6.28 6.50 -4.46
N PRO A 34 5.64 7.12 -3.45
CA PRO A 34 6.27 8.21 -2.71
C PRO A 34 7.22 7.76 -1.59
N ALA A 35 7.41 6.47 -1.38
CA ALA A 35 8.22 5.91 -0.30
C ALA A 35 8.99 4.66 -0.76
N SER A 36 9.92 4.82 -1.70
CA SER A 36 10.54 3.73 -2.42
C SER A 36 12.07 3.78 -2.42
N CYS A 37 12.66 2.86 -3.18
CA CYS A 37 14.08 2.84 -3.52
C CYS A 37 14.27 2.17 -4.89
N GLU A 38 15.46 2.28 -5.46
CA GLU A 38 15.79 1.71 -6.77
C GLU A 38 15.50 0.20 -6.86
N GLU A 39 15.81 -0.55 -5.80
CA GLU A 39 15.59 -1.99 -5.76
C GLU A 39 14.09 -2.36 -5.79
N ALA A 40 13.26 -1.66 -5.00
CA ALA A 40 11.81 -1.86 -5.01
C ALA A 40 11.20 -1.55 -6.37
N GLN A 41 11.76 -0.57 -7.10
CA GLN A 41 11.27 -0.16 -8.41
C GLN A 41 11.52 -1.18 -9.52
N ARG A 42 12.38 -2.17 -9.31
CA ARG A 42 12.52 -3.31 -10.24
C ARG A 42 11.23 -4.14 -10.34
N THR A 43 10.43 -4.11 -9.28
CA THR A 43 9.13 -4.82 -9.22
C THR A 43 7.96 -3.87 -9.40
N ILE A 44 7.98 -2.68 -8.76
CA ILE A 44 6.86 -1.74 -8.75
C ILE A 44 6.76 -0.96 -10.07
N ALA A 45 7.90 -0.61 -10.68
CA ALA A 45 7.98 0.09 -11.96
C ALA A 45 7.09 1.35 -12.06
N ALA A 46 6.97 2.12 -10.95
CA ALA A 46 6.24 3.37 -10.94
C ALA A 46 6.90 4.40 -11.88
N ARG A 47 6.10 5.25 -12.53
CA ARG A 47 6.61 6.32 -13.41
C ARG A 47 7.50 7.31 -12.68
N VAL A 48 7.14 7.62 -11.43
CA VAL A 48 7.89 8.49 -10.51
C VAL A 48 7.96 7.79 -9.17
N TYR A 49 9.12 7.87 -8.52
CA TYR A 49 9.25 7.45 -7.13
C TYR A 49 10.15 8.40 -6.36
N PHE A 50 9.99 8.42 -5.04
CA PHE A 50 10.87 9.16 -4.14
C PHE A 50 11.56 8.21 -3.19
N ASN A 51 12.87 8.35 -3.11
CA ASN A 51 13.68 7.63 -2.15
C ASN A 51 13.77 8.38 -0.80
N LYS A 52 14.50 7.80 0.15
CA LYS A 52 14.64 8.33 1.50
C LYS A 52 15.29 9.71 1.52
N GLU A 53 16.29 9.96 0.67
CA GLU A 53 17.03 11.22 0.58
C GLU A 53 16.15 12.34 0.05
N GLN A 54 15.35 12.05 -0.97
CA GLN A 54 14.40 12.99 -1.56
C GLN A 54 13.25 13.30 -0.60
N ASN A 55 12.82 12.29 0.20
CA ASN A 55 11.70 12.39 1.12
C ASN A 55 10.38 12.78 0.44
N GLY A 56 9.64 11.78 -0.03
CA GLY A 56 8.37 11.98 -0.76
C GLY A 56 7.30 12.83 -0.05
N LEU A 57 7.40 13.01 1.27
CA LEU A 57 6.52 13.90 2.03
C LEU A 57 6.67 15.38 1.64
N LYS A 58 7.78 15.78 1.02
CA LYS A 58 8.04 17.16 0.59
C LYS A 58 7.36 17.52 -0.72
N PHE A 59 6.85 16.56 -1.48
CA PHE A 59 6.30 16.74 -2.81
C PHE A 59 4.79 16.60 -2.80
N GLN A 60 4.11 17.24 -3.74
CA GLN A 60 2.70 17.01 -4.00
C GLN A 60 2.53 15.68 -4.75
N TRP A 61 1.61 14.83 -4.28
CA TRP A 61 1.30 13.57 -4.94
C TRP A 61 0.19 13.73 -5.96
N ARG A 62 0.31 13.06 -7.10
CA ARG A 62 -0.65 13.15 -8.19
C ARG A 62 -0.82 11.81 -8.89
N GLY A 63 -1.94 11.64 -9.58
CA GLY A 63 -2.24 10.46 -10.39
C GLY A 63 -2.58 9.23 -9.55
N ARG A 64 -2.09 8.07 -9.97
CA ARG A 64 -2.37 6.77 -9.35
C ARG A 64 -1.21 6.37 -8.45
N VAL A 65 -1.47 6.34 -7.15
CA VAL A 65 -0.44 6.19 -6.13
C VAL A 65 -0.45 4.77 -5.56
N PHE A 66 0.71 4.14 -5.51
CA PHE A 66 0.95 2.98 -4.64
C PHE A 66 1.85 3.41 -3.49
N LEU A 67 1.42 3.14 -2.26
CA LEU A 67 2.15 3.53 -1.06
C LEU A 67 2.34 2.33 -0.14
N ASN A 68 3.61 1.95 0.08
CA ASN A 68 4.05 1.07 1.16
C ASN A 68 5.02 1.88 2.03
N PRO A 69 4.53 2.61 3.05
CA PRO A 69 5.37 3.55 3.80
C PRO A 69 6.34 2.85 4.74
N PRO A 70 7.45 3.51 5.14
CA PRO A 70 8.33 2.98 6.17
C PRO A 70 7.58 2.85 7.50
N TYR A 71 7.70 1.68 8.17
CA TYR A 71 6.97 1.32 9.38
C TYR A 71 7.53 1.90 10.70
N ALA A 72 8.54 2.79 10.64
CA ALA A 72 9.06 3.45 11.83
C ALA A 72 7.98 4.31 12.52
N LYS A 73 7.89 4.20 13.85
CA LYS A 73 6.76 4.63 14.74
C LYS A 73 6.01 5.93 14.43
N LYS A 74 6.62 6.91 13.77
CA LYS A 74 5.94 8.18 13.42
C LYS A 74 5.77 8.36 11.91
N GLN A 75 6.59 7.70 11.10
CA GLN A 75 6.64 7.93 9.65
C GLN A 75 5.38 7.42 8.95
N ALA A 76 4.93 6.21 9.26
CA ALA A 76 3.72 5.64 8.65
C ALA A 76 2.52 6.58 8.78
N GLY A 77 2.29 7.13 9.98
CA GLY A 77 1.20 8.09 10.21
C GLY A 77 1.34 9.40 9.41
N MET A 78 2.56 9.87 9.16
CA MET A 78 2.80 11.07 8.34
C MET A 78 2.45 10.81 6.86
N PHE A 79 2.87 9.66 6.33
CA PHE A 79 2.53 9.24 4.96
C PHE A 79 1.03 9.01 4.78
N VAL A 80 0.36 8.36 5.74
CA VAL A 80 -1.09 8.15 5.72
C VAL A 80 -1.83 9.49 5.73
N ARG A 81 -1.44 10.42 6.59
CA ARG A 81 -2.04 11.75 6.64
C ARG A 81 -1.92 12.45 5.29
N LYS A 82 -0.71 12.49 4.74
CA LYS A 82 -0.48 13.13 3.43
C LYS A 82 -1.28 12.47 2.32
N LEU A 83 -1.38 11.14 2.30
CA LEU A 83 -2.22 10.43 1.32
C LEU A 83 -3.68 10.90 1.38
N ILE A 84 -4.23 10.99 2.59
CA ILE A 84 -5.60 11.45 2.81
C ILE A 84 -5.76 12.91 2.37
N GLU A 85 -4.86 13.79 2.78
CA GLU A 85 -4.89 15.22 2.42
C GLU A 85 -4.84 15.43 0.90
N ASP A 86 -3.92 14.77 0.19
CA ASP A 86 -3.81 14.89 -1.27
C ASP A 86 -4.98 14.24 -2.01
N TRP A 87 -5.58 13.16 -1.45
CA TRP A 87 -6.79 12.54 -1.98
C TRP A 87 -8.01 13.47 -1.82
N GLU A 88 -8.23 14.01 -0.63
CA GLU A 88 -9.35 14.91 -0.33
C GLU A 88 -9.25 16.23 -1.10
N ALA A 89 -8.04 16.69 -1.38
CA ALA A 89 -7.78 17.84 -2.24
C ALA A 89 -7.99 17.57 -3.74
N GLY A 90 -8.25 16.32 -4.12
CA GLY A 90 -8.45 15.92 -5.52
C GLY A 90 -7.16 15.88 -6.36
N HIS A 91 -5.99 15.84 -5.74
CA HIS A 91 -4.71 15.73 -6.44
C HIS A 91 -4.43 14.30 -6.91
N ILE A 92 -4.92 13.31 -6.18
CA ILE A 92 -4.75 11.88 -6.45
C ILE A 92 -5.99 11.34 -7.16
N ASP A 93 -5.80 10.62 -8.27
CA ASP A 93 -6.89 9.99 -9.02
C ASP A 93 -7.38 8.71 -8.34
N GLN A 94 -6.44 7.90 -7.88
CA GLN A 94 -6.65 6.66 -7.12
C GLN A 94 -5.40 6.35 -6.29
N ALA A 95 -5.58 5.62 -5.19
CA ALA A 95 -4.43 5.08 -4.48
C ALA A 95 -4.71 3.69 -3.87
N VAL A 96 -3.66 2.89 -3.76
CA VAL A 96 -3.61 1.69 -2.93
C VAL A 96 -2.51 1.88 -1.89
N LEU A 97 -2.90 1.79 -0.62
CA LEU A 97 -2.01 1.83 0.53
C LEU A 97 -1.84 0.40 1.06
N LEU A 98 -0.61 -0.07 1.20
CA LEU A 98 -0.25 -1.27 1.95
C LEU A 98 0.34 -0.86 3.30
N ILE A 99 -0.26 -1.29 4.41
CA ILE A 99 0.19 -0.89 5.75
C ILE A 99 -0.17 -1.96 6.79
N ASN A 100 0.45 -1.89 7.96
CA ASN A 100 0.09 -2.74 9.08
C ASN A 100 -1.34 -2.46 9.58
N ASN A 101 -2.03 -3.49 10.09
CA ASN A 101 -3.39 -3.39 10.63
C ASN A 101 -3.42 -2.80 12.07
N GLY A 102 -2.76 -1.67 12.26
CA GLY A 102 -2.69 -0.96 13.54
C GLY A 102 -4.00 -0.26 13.91
N THR A 103 -5.09 -1.01 14.05
CA THR A 103 -6.45 -0.50 14.29
C THR A 103 -6.57 0.39 15.52
N GLU A 104 -5.68 0.23 16.51
CA GLU A 104 -5.60 1.03 17.73
C GLU A 104 -4.95 2.42 17.53
N THR A 105 -4.35 2.66 16.34
CA THR A 105 -3.62 3.90 16.09
C THR A 105 -4.52 5.00 15.56
N ALA A 106 -4.22 6.25 15.94
CA ALA A 106 -4.99 7.42 15.48
C ALA A 106 -4.96 7.61 13.95
N TRP A 107 -3.87 7.19 13.29
CA TRP A 107 -3.80 7.27 11.82
C TRP A 107 -4.65 6.19 11.15
N PHE A 108 -4.75 4.97 11.73
CA PHE A 108 -5.61 3.91 11.18
C PHE A 108 -7.09 4.28 11.30
N GLN A 109 -7.49 4.93 12.39
CA GLN A 109 -8.88 5.37 12.58
C GLN A 109 -9.39 6.30 11.46
N LYS A 110 -8.49 6.98 10.76
CA LYS A 110 -8.82 7.81 9.59
C LYS A 110 -9.04 7.00 8.30
N LEU A 111 -8.74 5.71 8.30
CA LEU A 111 -8.86 4.84 7.12
C LEU A 111 -10.23 4.18 6.98
N TRP A 112 -11.06 4.18 8.03
CA TRP A 112 -12.38 3.55 8.00
C TRP A 112 -13.35 4.07 6.92
N PRO A 113 -13.26 5.31 6.41
CA PRO A 113 -14.08 5.77 5.29
C PRO A 113 -13.79 5.07 3.95
N TYR A 114 -12.66 4.40 3.82
CA TYR A 114 -12.16 3.80 2.58
C TYR A 114 -12.39 2.28 2.55
N SER A 115 -12.26 1.67 1.37
CA SER A 115 -12.34 0.21 1.25
C SER A 115 -11.08 -0.45 1.78
N ILE A 116 -11.21 -1.43 2.64
CA ILE A 116 -10.09 -2.10 3.32
C ILE A 116 -10.15 -3.60 3.07
N CYS A 117 -9.04 -4.17 2.59
CA CYS A 117 -8.78 -5.60 2.57
C CYS A 117 -7.91 -5.98 3.77
N PHE A 118 -8.41 -6.84 4.64
CA PHE A 118 -7.62 -7.45 5.72
C PHE A 118 -6.96 -8.71 5.20
N VAL A 119 -5.64 -8.67 5.05
CA VAL A 119 -4.90 -9.80 4.47
C VAL A 119 -4.96 -11.02 5.38
N SER A 120 -5.39 -12.15 4.84
CA SER A 120 -5.40 -13.44 5.51
C SER A 120 -3.97 -14.00 5.57
N GLY A 121 -3.51 -14.34 6.76
CA GLY A 121 -2.12 -14.75 6.97
C GLY A 121 -1.13 -13.59 7.02
N ARG A 122 0.13 -13.87 6.70
CA ARG A 122 1.24 -12.90 6.72
C ARG A 122 1.80 -12.71 5.33
N ILE A 123 2.02 -11.48 4.94
CA ILE A 123 2.77 -11.17 3.71
C ILE A 123 4.25 -11.52 3.96
N CYS A 124 4.81 -12.35 3.08
CA CYS A 124 6.25 -12.58 3.05
C CYS A 124 6.90 -11.52 2.19
N PHE A 125 7.39 -10.45 2.82
CA PHE A 125 8.11 -9.40 2.10
C PHE A 125 9.49 -9.89 1.64
N GLU A 126 9.93 -9.37 0.51
CA GLU A 126 11.26 -9.62 -0.01
C GLU A 126 12.28 -8.69 0.67
N SER A 127 13.51 -9.15 0.81
CA SER A 127 14.60 -8.36 1.38
C SER A 127 15.91 -8.73 0.68
N PRO A 128 16.79 -7.75 0.43
CA PRO A 128 18.09 -8.01 -0.20
C PRO A 128 19.03 -8.82 0.70
N ILE A 129 18.74 -8.87 2.01
CA ILE A 129 19.62 -9.51 3.01
C ILE A 129 19.07 -10.85 3.51
N ARG A 130 17.75 -11.04 3.47
CA ARG A 130 17.08 -12.26 3.94
C ARG A 130 16.14 -12.79 2.87
N LYS A 131 16.07 -14.12 2.72
CA LYS A 131 15.21 -14.78 1.71
C LYS A 131 13.72 -14.43 1.84
N SER A 132 13.22 -14.13 3.04
CA SER A 132 11.87 -13.64 3.27
C SER A 132 11.71 -13.13 4.70
N TYR A 133 10.81 -12.20 4.92
CA TYR A 133 10.41 -11.72 6.24
C TYR A 133 8.89 -11.58 6.31
N SER A 134 8.32 -12.18 7.34
CA SER A 134 6.92 -11.95 7.69
C SER A 134 6.84 -11.09 8.93
N PRO A 135 6.20 -9.91 8.87
CA PRO A 135 6.06 -9.05 10.04
C PRO A 135 5.24 -9.72 11.14
N ALA A 136 5.51 -9.38 12.40
CA ALA A 136 4.74 -9.88 13.54
C ALA A 136 3.27 -9.45 13.52
N VAL A 137 2.97 -8.32 12.88
CA VAL A 137 1.62 -7.74 12.71
C VAL A 137 1.04 -8.07 11.35
N GLY A 138 -0.29 -8.16 11.26
CA GLY A 138 -1.00 -8.33 10.00
C GLY A 138 -0.90 -7.09 9.11
N SER A 139 -1.22 -7.26 7.84
CA SER A 139 -1.24 -6.18 6.87
C SER A 139 -2.65 -5.94 6.35
N VAL A 140 -2.91 -4.71 5.91
CA VAL A 140 -4.12 -4.35 5.19
C VAL A 140 -3.76 -3.62 3.90
N PHE A 141 -4.62 -3.76 2.89
CA PHE A 141 -4.65 -2.86 1.76
C PHE A 141 -5.84 -1.92 1.90
N VAL A 142 -5.60 -0.64 1.65
CA VAL A 142 -6.65 0.39 1.69
C VAL A 142 -6.73 1.05 0.32
N TYR A 143 -7.93 1.15 -0.22
CA TYR A 143 -8.17 1.71 -1.54
C TYR A 143 -8.84 3.07 -1.45
N PHE A 144 -8.24 4.03 -2.09
CA PHE A 144 -8.74 5.38 -2.31
C PHE A 144 -9.15 5.51 -3.78
N GLY A 145 -10.44 5.46 -4.04
CA GLY A 145 -10.95 5.52 -5.40
C GLY A 145 -12.44 5.22 -5.48
N ARG A 146 -13.00 5.41 -6.68
CA ARG A 146 -14.43 5.21 -6.92
C ARG A 146 -14.79 3.78 -7.34
N ASN A 147 -13.82 3.00 -7.80
CA ASN A 147 -14.07 1.64 -8.28
C ASN A 147 -13.85 0.60 -7.17
N THR A 148 -14.62 0.74 -6.08
CA THR A 148 -14.55 -0.18 -4.91
C THR A 148 -14.90 -1.61 -5.29
N LYS A 149 -15.76 -1.79 -6.31
CA LYS A 149 -16.11 -3.11 -6.86
C LYS A 149 -14.87 -3.82 -7.42
N LYS A 150 -14.10 -3.14 -8.29
CA LYS A 150 -12.86 -3.72 -8.86
C LYS A 150 -11.86 -4.05 -7.77
N PHE A 151 -11.70 -3.15 -6.79
CA PHE A 151 -10.84 -3.43 -5.63
C PHE A 151 -11.30 -4.68 -4.87
N GLY A 152 -12.60 -4.80 -4.61
CA GLY A 152 -13.18 -5.97 -3.94
C GLY A 152 -12.95 -7.27 -4.73
N GLU A 153 -13.16 -7.27 -6.05
CA GLU A 153 -12.93 -8.43 -6.92
C GLU A 153 -11.46 -8.88 -6.90
N VAL A 154 -10.54 -7.94 -6.99
CA VAL A 154 -9.10 -8.25 -7.04
C VAL A 154 -8.56 -8.66 -5.67
N PHE A 155 -8.85 -7.87 -4.63
CA PHE A 155 -8.24 -8.05 -3.32
C PHE A 155 -8.92 -9.11 -2.44
N SER A 156 -10.13 -9.55 -2.76
CA SER A 156 -10.77 -10.69 -2.07
C SER A 156 -9.97 -12.00 -2.16
N ARG A 157 -9.05 -12.10 -3.11
CA ARG A 157 -8.09 -13.21 -3.22
C ARG A 157 -7.12 -13.28 -2.03
N PHE A 158 -6.87 -12.16 -1.38
CA PHE A 158 -5.91 -12.03 -0.28
C PHE A 158 -6.57 -11.99 1.09
N GLY A 159 -7.86 -11.72 1.15
CA GLY A 159 -8.62 -11.68 2.39
C GLY A 159 -9.94 -10.95 2.28
N PRO A 160 -10.71 -10.85 3.38
CA PRO A 160 -12.00 -10.18 3.37
C PRO A 160 -11.83 -8.68 3.09
N VAL A 161 -12.68 -8.16 2.21
CA VAL A 161 -12.73 -6.74 1.84
C VAL A 161 -13.99 -6.12 2.41
N PHE A 162 -13.83 -4.96 3.04
CA PHE A 162 -14.92 -4.18 3.61
C PHE A 162 -14.94 -2.77 3.02
N GLU A 163 -16.13 -2.20 2.87
CA GLU A 163 -16.33 -0.79 2.55
C GLU A 163 -17.32 -0.15 3.52
N ARG A 164 -17.21 1.15 3.73
CA ARG A 164 -18.17 1.90 4.54
C ARG A 164 -19.48 2.06 3.78
N VAL A 165 -20.60 1.80 4.47
CA VAL A 165 -21.97 2.04 3.97
C VAL A 165 -22.77 2.70 5.08
N GLY A 166 -23.08 4.00 4.91
CA GLY A 166 -23.65 4.78 6.00
C GLY A 166 -22.73 4.80 7.22
N ASP A 167 -23.24 4.47 8.39
CA ASP A 167 -22.48 4.40 9.64
C ASP A 167 -21.87 3.02 9.91
N GLY A 168 -22.05 2.06 8.99
CA GLY A 168 -21.57 0.69 9.14
C GLY A 168 -20.54 0.28 8.10
N LEU A 169 -20.08 -0.97 8.22
CA LEU A 169 -19.21 -1.62 7.26
C LEU A 169 -19.94 -2.74 6.52
N ARG A 170 -19.77 -2.82 5.21
CA ARG A 170 -20.26 -3.91 4.37
C ARG A 170 -19.09 -4.72 3.84
N LYS A 171 -19.17 -6.05 3.97
CA LYS A 171 -18.23 -6.97 3.33
C LYS A 171 -18.52 -7.03 1.83
N LEU A 172 -17.52 -6.70 1.01
CA LEU A 172 -17.58 -6.92 -0.43
C LEU A 172 -17.37 -8.41 -0.71
N ARG A 173 -18.34 -9.02 -1.41
CA ARG A 173 -18.23 -10.41 -1.83
C ARG A 173 -17.62 -10.49 -3.23
N PRO A 174 -16.72 -11.45 -3.50
CA PRO A 174 -16.30 -11.72 -4.87
C PRO A 174 -17.53 -12.10 -5.70
N MET A 175 -17.61 -11.63 -6.94
CA MET A 175 -18.62 -12.12 -7.86
C MET A 175 -18.36 -13.61 -8.10
N VAL A 176 -19.28 -14.46 -7.67
CA VAL A 176 -19.29 -15.86 -8.10
C VAL A 176 -19.61 -15.83 -9.59
N LYS A 177 -18.68 -16.30 -10.44
CA LYS A 177 -19.04 -16.55 -11.83
C LYS A 177 -20.15 -17.59 -11.81
N PRO A 178 -21.27 -17.40 -12.53
CA PRO A 178 -22.25 -18.45 -12.68
C PRO A 178 -21.54 -19.66 -13.27
N GLU A 179 -21.69 -20.81 -12.61
CA GLU A 179 -21.20 -22.08 -13.14
C GLU A 179 -21.84 -22.28 -14.52
N SER A 180 -20.97 -22.42 -15.53
CA SER A 180 -21.36 -22.71 -16.92
C SER A 180 -21.61 -24.18 -17.10
#